data_669bb0b8709ebb174ac04950ab0cfbf5
#
_entry.id   669bb0b8709ebb174ac04950ab0cfbf5
#
_cell.length_a   1.000
_cell.length_b   1.000
_cell.length_c   1.000
_cell.angle_alpha   90.00
_cell.angle_beta   90.00
_cell.angle_gamma   90.00
#
_symmetry.space_group_name_H-M   'P 1'
#
loop_
_entity.id
_entity.type
_entity.pdbx_description
1 polymer ?
#
loop_
_entity_poly.entity_id
_entity_poly.type
_entity_poly.pdbx_seq_one_letter_code
_entity_poly.pdbx_strand_id
1 'polypeptide(L)'
;MKKVSYIALLLSVVTPSSFGATVSRIDVSGNARMDAESIRILSDVKIGDNVGESRTNVIAKKLQESGYFSEINVRMLGNVLKIDVTESPIINMVTVEGNDEVSTDDLKKEIKTAERASYDAAIIGADVQRMLTVYQRQGFYGTKIEPKKIELSDNRVNIVYEISEGHPTWITDIKFEGNKKFSDRTLRGEILSREHAWWRFMTQFDTFDEDRIQYDGQMLRQFYLRNGYVDFNVTDTSGTFTPDRQYYSVVFTVDEGKQYDYGKITVDNPFPDVPTDELMDVIVTKTGDTYNVDQVDETLSALRSAIADYGYAFINIEPVPTKNDDKKNIDLVFKIQKTNRIYLNSINILGNVRTFDTVIEQIIPMRSGDPFSLQTIEEGRQK
;
A
#
# COMPACT_ATOMS: atom_id res chain seq x y z
N MET A 1 57.09 65.29 -19.20
CA MET A 1 56.85 63.89 -18.91
C MET A 1 56.74 63.77 -17.36
N LYS A 2 55.50 63.70 -16.83
CA LYS A 2 55.23 63.61 -15.37
C LYS A 2 54.88 62.16 -15.10
N LYS A 3 55.69 61.47 -14.24
CA LYS A 3 55.41 60.14 -13.71
C LYS A 3 54.36 60.27 -12.59
N VAL A 4 53.23 59.59 -12.73
CA VAL A 4 52.24 59.44 -11.70
C VAL A 4 52.49 58.08 -11.00
N SER A 5 52.88 58.10 -9.74
CA SER A 5 53.01 56.92 -8.88
C SER A 5 51.62 56.57 -8.30
N TYR A 6 51.12 55.38 -8.57
CA TYR A 6 49.95 54.82 -7.88
C TYR A 6 50.41 54.12 -6.58
N ILE A 7 49.99 54.62 -5.47
CA ILE A 7 50.10 53.93 -4.18
C ILE A 7 48.85 53.04 -4.04
N ALA A 8 49.07 51.71 -4.12
CA ALA A 8 48.02 50.74 -3.83
C ALA A 8 47.84 50.62 -2.31
N LEU A 9 46.72 51.08 -1.80
CA LEU A 9 46.31 50.92 -0.40
C LEU A 9 45.70 49.50 -0.26
N LEU A 10 46.42 48.57 0.32
CA LEU A 10 45.94 47.26 0.72
C LEU A 10 45.06 47.42 1.97
N LEU A 11 43.72 47.44 1.78
CA LEU A 11 42.79 47.26 2.87
C LEU A 11 42.79 45.75 3.24
N SER A 12 43.45 45.42 4.35
CA SER A 12 43.30 44.12 5.01
C SER A 12 41.92 44.08 5.68
N VAL A 13 40.99 43.33 5.05
CA VAL A 13 39.72 42.96 5.68
C VAL A 13 40.05 41.98 6.79
N VAL A 14 40.12 42.46 8.02
CA VAL A 14 40.15 41.62 9.23
C VAL A 14 38.74 41.06 9.40
N THR A 15 38.52 39.83 8.95
CA THR A 15 37.33 39.08 9.35
C THR A 15 37.44 38.81 10.83
N PRO A 16 36.41 39.19 11.66
CA PRO A 16 36.43 38.84 13.06
C PRO A 16 36.33 37.30 13.15
N SER A 17 37.43 36.66 13.51
CA SER A 17 37.38 35.25 13.93
C SER A 17 36.55 35.21 15.17
N SER A 18 35.39 34.59 15.11
CA SER A 18 34.48 34.35 16.26
C SER A 18 35.19 33.37 17.20
N PHE A 19 36.12 33.91 18.04
CA PHE A 19 36.70 33.12 19.12
C PHE A 19 35.60 32.85 20.15
N GLY A 20 35.28 31.60 20.39
CA GLY A 20 34.40 31.18 21.46
C GLY A 20 34.98 31.64 22.81
N ALA A 21 34.14 32.06 23.75
CA ALA A 21 34.54 32.38 25.11
C ALA A 21 34.47 31.15 26.02
N THR A 22 35.39 31.03 26.96
CA THR A 22 35.39 29.93 27.93
C THR A 22 34.29 30.19 28.97
N VAL A 23 33.40 29.23 29.17
CA VAL A 23 32.29 29.28 30.11
C VAL A 23 32.81 29.24 31.54
N SER A 24 32.66 30.32 32.29
CA SER A 24 32.96 30.39 33.72
C SER A 24 31.73 30.12 34.59
N ARG A 25 30.53 30.39 34.07
CA ARG A 25 29.25 30.18 34.76
C ARG A 25 28.14 29.94 33.74
N ILE A 26 27.16 29.11 34.11
CA ILE A 26 25.95 28.85 33.34
C ILE A 26 24.77 29.35 34.16
N ASP A 27 24.07 30.36 33.62
CA ASP A 27 22.84 30.90 34.21
C ASP A 27 21.65 30.39 33.44
N VAL A 28 20.72 29.72 34.12
CA VAL A 28 19.46 29.21 33.57
C VAL A 28 18.33 30.07 34.15
N SER A 29 17.41 30.48 33.28
CA SER A 29 16.22 31.26 33.67
C SER A 29 14.99 30.82 32.87
N GLY A 30 13.78 31.12 33.46
CA GLY A 30 12.50 30.76 32.86
C GLY A 30 12.05 29.31 33.11
N ASN A 31 12.87 28.51 33.80
CA ASN A 31 12.49 27.20 34.27
C ASN A 31 11.55 27.29 35.48
N ALA A 32 10.50 26.49 35.52
CA ALA A 32 9.50 26.46 36.59
C ALA A 32 9.40 25.10 37.27
N ARG A 33 9.36 24.03 36.49
CA ARG A 33 9.22 22.61 36.93
C ARG A 33 10.55 21.87 36.92
N MET A 34 11.35 22.14 35.89
CA MET A 34 12.66 21.52 35.74
C MET A 34 13.72 22.33 36.48
N ASP A 35 14.53 21.67 37.29
CA ASP A 35 15.63 22.36 37.98
C ASP A 35 16.75 22.76 36.98
N ALA A 36 17.49 23.79 37.35
CA ALA A 36 18.55 24.36 36.51
C ALA A 36 19.67 23.34 36.19
N GLU A 37 19.92 22.39 37.09
CA GLU A 37 20.97 21.38 36.88
C GLU A 37 20.56 20.37 35.81
N SER A 38 19.31 19.94 35.80
CA SER A 38 18.75 19.07 34.74
C SER A 38 18.85 19.76 33.37
N ILE A 39 18.59 21.06 33.28
CA ILE A 39 18.73 21.81 32.01
C ILE A 39 20.20 21.91 31.59
N ARG A 40 21.12 22.06 32.52
CA ARG A 40 22.58 22.05 32.23
C ARG A 40 23.01 20.68 31.67
N ILE A 41 22.55 19.59 32.27
CA ILE A 41 22.83 18.24 31.78
C ILE A 41 22.29 18.03 30.35
N LEU A 42 21.04 18.43 30.08
CA LEU A 42 20.43 18.37 28.75
C LEU A 42 21.18 19.24 27.72
N SER A 43 21.72 20.40 28.14
CA SER A 43 22.49 21.25 27.24
C SER A 43 23.86 20.70 26.84
N ASP A 44 24.35 19.69 27.57
CA ASP A 44 25.66 19.03 27.36
C ASP A 44 26.82 20.08 27.34
N VAL A 45 26.77 21.01 28.29
CA VAL A 45 27.80 22.05 28.48
C VAL A 45 28.30 22.05 29.89
N LYS A 46 29.63 22.19 30.05
CA LYS A 46 30.33 22.24 31.33
C LYS A 46 31.07 23.58 31.50
N ILE A 47 31.29 23.94 32.74
CA ILE A 47 32.20 25.06 33.08
C ILE A 47 33.58 24.69 32.56
N GLY A 48 34.22 25.60 31.83
CA GLY A 48 35.49 25.38 31.16
C GLY A 48 35.39 25.10 29.64
N ASP A 49 34.21 24.81 29.14
CA ASP A 49 34.00 24.62 27.70
C ASP A 49 34.18 25.93 26.92
N ASN A 50 34.68 25.80 25.68
CA ASN A 50 34.76 26.96 24.78
C ASN A 50 33.48 27.02 23.93
N VAL A 51 32.69 28.08 24.09
CA VAL A 51 31.39 28.27 23.45
C VAL A 51 31.40 29.50 22.56
N GLY A 52 31.35 29.28 21.26
CA GLY A 52 31.12 30.32 20.25
C GLY A 52 29.67 30.23 19.71
N GLU A 53 29.34 31.11 18.77
CA GLU A 53 28.00 31.19 18.16
C GLU A 53 27.50 29.88 17.58
N SER A 54 28.38 29.11 16.89
CA SER A 54 28.08 27.79 16.38
C SER A 54 27.67 26.81 17.49
N ARG A 55 28.35 26.87 18.65
CA ARG A 55 28.08 25.97 19.79
C ARG A 55 26.81 26.36 20.51
N THR A 56 26.44 27.64 20.62
CA THR A 56 25.18 28.09 21.21
C THR A 56 23.97 27.54 20.40
N ASN A 57 24.08 27.53 19.07
CA ASN A 57 23.06 26.93 18.21
C ASN A 57 22.92 25.42 18.43
N VAL A 58 24.02 24.71 18.62
CA VAL A 58 24.00 23.26 18.93
C VAL A 58 23.32 22.99 20.27
N ILE A 59 23.63 23.82 21.29
CA ILE A 59 22.98 23.75 22.62
C ILE A 59 21.49 23.99 22.50
N ALA A 60 21.07 25.04 21.81
CA ALA A 60 19.67 25.36 21.61
C ALA A 60 18.95 24.23 20.91
N LYS A 61 19.57 23.62 19.87
CA LYS A 61 19.03 22.48 19.15
C LYS A 61 18.85 21.26 20.05
N LYS A 62 19.84 20.90 20.87
CA LYS A 62 19.74 19.80 21.83
C LYS A 62 18.60 19.97 22.82
N LEU A 63 18.46 21.19 23.35
CA LEU A 63 17.36 21.52 24.27
C LEU A 63 16.01 21.43 23.56
N GLN A 64 15.91 21.88 22.31
CA GLN A 64 14.69 21.77 21.50
C GLN A 64 14.33 20.31 21.18
N GLU A 65 15.31 19.49 20.85
CA GLU A 65 15.13 18.05 20.57
C GLU A 65 14.64 17.28 21.81
N SER A 66 14.87 17.81 23.00
CA SER A 66 14.34 17.21 24.24
C SER A 66 12.81 17.28 24.36
N GLY A 67 12.16 18.21 23.65
CA GLY A 67 10.70 18.40 23.66
C GLY A 67 10.14 19.09 24.94
N TYR A 68 10.99 19.46 25.91
CA TYR A 68 10.54 20.04 27.17
C TYR A 68 10.31 21.54 27.10
N PHE A 69 10.80 22.22 26.07
CA PHE A 69 10.80 23.66 25.96
C PHE A 69 10.14 24.14 24.69
N SER A 70 9.26 25.13 24.81
CA SER A 70 8.61 25.81 23.69
C SER A 70 9.45 26.93 23.10
N GLU A 71 10.23 27.61 23.96
CA GLU A 71 11.15 28.67 23.54
C GLU A 71 12.50 28.46 24.21
N ILE A 72 13.57 28.67 23.45
CA ILE A 72 14.94 28.50 23.92
C ILE A 72 15.79 29.62 23.33
N ASN A 73 16.46 30.36 24.23
CA ASN A 73 17.40 31.37 23.82
C ASN A 73 18.75 31.14 24.56
N VAL A 74 19.77 30.79 23.79
CA VAL A 74 21.11 30.51 24.29
C VAL A 74 22.07 31.58 23.81
N ARG A 75 22.73 32.29 24.74
CA ARG A 75 23.68 33.33 24.38
C ARG A 75 24.85 33.41 25.34
N MET A 76 26.00 33.80 24.84
CA MET A 76 27.17 34.12 25.64
C MET A 76 27.18 35.60 25.98
N LEU A 77 27.32 35.94 27.27
CA LEU A 77 27.53 37.30 27.76
C LEU A 77 28.89 37.36 28.50
N GLY A 78 29.94 37.73 27.74
CA GLY A 78 31.32 37.58 28.23
C GLY A 78 31.62 36.10 28.46
N ASN A 79 31.93 35.69 29.68
CA ASN A 79 32.24 34.30 30.05
C ASN A 79 31.04 33.59 30.71
N VAL A 80 29.84 34.18 30.68
CA VAL A 80 28.62 33.59 31.24
C VAL A 80 27.75 33.06 30.08
N LEU A 81 27.45 31.78 30.10
CA LEU A 81 26.47 31.19 29.20
C LEU A 81 25.08 31.39 29.82
N LYS A 82 24.23 32.17 29.15
CA LYS A 82 22.81 32.34 29.53
C LYS A 82 21.94 31.42 28.71
N ILE A 83 21.09 30.65 29.40
CA ILE A 83 20.08 29.74 28.82
C ILE A 83 18.73 30.22 29.36
N ASP A 84 17.99 30.96 28.52
CA ASP A 84 16.62 31.39 28.86
C ASP A 84 15.67 30.40 28.17
N VAL A 85 14.78 29.76 28.94
CA VAL A 85 13.84 28.73 28.44
C VAL A 85 12.41 29.07 28.86
N THR A 86 11.46 28.64 28.03
CA THR A 86 10.04 28.56 28.37
C THR A 86 9.63 27.11 28.32
N GLU A 87 9.19 26.54 29.43
CA GLU A 87 8.79 25.12 29.45
C GLU A 87 7.51 24.87 28.66
N SER A 88 7.50 23.82 27.82
CA SER A 88 6.30 23.36 27.14
C SER A 88 5.22 22.98 28.15
N PRO A 89 3.95 23.32 27.90
CA PRO A 89 2.85 22.84 28.74
C PRO A 89 2.77 21.33 28.80
N ILE A 90 2.24 20.80 29.88
CA ILE A 90 1.93 19.37 30.00
C ILE A 90 0.51 19.11 29.55
N ILE A 91 0.34 18.06 28.73
CA ILE A 91 -0.97 17.59 28.30
C ILE A 91 -1.68 16.95 29.50
N ASN A 92 -2.80 17.51 29.88
CA ASN A 92 -3.63 17.01 30.99
C ASN A 92 -4.60 15.93 30.48
N MET A 93 -5.23 16.16 29.33
CA MET A 93 -6.23 15.26 28.73
C MET A 93 -6.19 15.36 27.21
N VAL A 94 -6.49 14.23 26.52
CA VAL A 94 -6.65 14.16 25.07
C VAL A 94 -8.04 13.62 24.76
N THR A 95 -8.85 14.40 24.04
CA THR A 95 -10.21 14.03 23.63
C THR A 95 -10.40 14.14 22.13
N VAL A 96 -11.36 13.40 21.63
CA VAL A 96 -11.82 13.44 20.24
C VAL A 96 -13.30 13.72 20.27
N GLU A 97 -13.77 14.67 19.45
CA GLU A 97 -15.16 15.10 19.39
C GLU A 97 -15.60 15.23 17.94
N GLY A 98 -16.89 14.91 17.65
CA GLY A 98 -17.50 15.03 16.31
C GLY A 98 -17.23 13.83 15.39
N ASN A 99 -16.84 12.68 15.97
CA ASN A 99 -16.63 11.43 15.26
C ASN A 99 -17.85 10.50 15.44
N ASP A 100 -18.83 10.61 14.56
CA ASP A 100 -20.06 9.82 14.59
C ASP A 100 -19.92 8.52 13.77
N GLU A 101 -19.17 8.55 12.65
CA GLU A 101 -19.01 7.44 11.71
C GLU A 101 -17.82 6.54 12.07
N VAL A 102 -16.75 7.11 12.64
CA VAL A 102 -15.57 6.36 13.06
C VAL A 102 -15.51 6.27 14.57
N SER A 103 -15.32 5.06 15.10
CA SER A 103 -15.27 4.85 16.55
C SER A 103 -14.12 5.61 17.20
N THR A 104 -14.38 6.20 18.38
CA THR A 104 -13.36 6.86 19.19
C THR A 104 -12.18 5.93 19.51
N ASP A 105 -12.45 4.64 19.71
CA ASP A 105 -11.40 3.65 20.03
C ASP A 105 -10.46 3.40 18.85
N ASP A 106 -10.96 3.44 17.61
CA ASP A 106 -10.11 3.29 16.43
C ASP A 106 -9.25 4.54 16.21
N LEU A 107 -9.82 5.74 16.41
CA LEU A 107 -9.07 6.98 16.33
C LEU A 107 -7.99 7.07 17.42
N LYS A 108 -8.29 6.63 18.64
CA LYS A 108 -7.33 6.63 19.76
C LYS A 108 -6.11 5.73 19.50
N LYS A 109 -6.23 4.67 18.72
CA LYS A 109 -5.08 3.82 18.33
C LYS A 109 -4.07 4.56 17.46
N GLU A 110 -4.54 5.56 16.72
CA GLU A 110 -3.70 6.37 15.83
C GLU A 110 -3.09 7.58 16.54
N ILE A 111 -3.62 8.00 17.68
CA ILE A 111 -3.13 9.14 18.47
C ILE A 111 -1.89 8.72 19.25
N LYS A 112 -0.77 9.40 19.00
CA LYS A 112 0.48 9.25 19.76
C LYS A 112 0.64 10.32 20.84
N THR A 113 -0.13 11.40 20.76
CA THR A 113 -0.20 12.41 21.80
C THR A 113 -0.69 11.77 23.10
N ALA A 114 0.16 11.75 24.12
CA ALA A 114 -0.13 11.08 25.38
C ALA A 114 -0.43 12.09 26.50
N GLU A 115 -1.33 11.74 27.40
CA GLU A 115 -1.53 12.47 28.65
C GLU A 115 -0.25 12.46 29.49
N ARG A 116 0.01 13.53 30.20
CA ARG A 116 1.20 13.80 31.00
C ARG A 116 2.50 13.99 30.19
N ALA A 117 2.44 13.93 28.86
CA ALA A 117 3.57 14.30 28.00
C ALA A 117 3.65 15.82 27.82
N SER A 118 4.81 16.31 27.40
CA SER A 118 4.96 17.71 26.96
C SER A 118 4.16 17.96 25.67
N TYR A 119 3.59 19.15 25.55
CA TYR A 119 2.93 19.58 24.33
C TYR A 119 3.94 19.69 23.18
N ASP A 120 3.65 18.99 22.09
CA ASP A 120 4.42 19.02 20.86
C ASP A 120 3.46 19.15 19.66
N ALA A 121 3.52 20.31 19.01
CA ALA A 121 2.68 20.61 17.86
C ALA A 121 2.95 19.68 16.66
N ALA A 122 4.20 19.18 16.51
CA ALA A 122 4.55 18.28 15.41
C ALA A 122 3.90 16.89 15.61
N ILE A 123 3.89 16.37 16.85
CA ILE A 123 3.23 15.11 17.18
C ILE A 123 1.73 15.24 16.97
N ILE A 124 1.12 16.33 17.43
CA ILE A 124 -0.31 16.62 17.26
C ILE A 124 -0.67 16.71 15.77
N GLY A 125 0.13 17.42 14.98
CA GLY A 125 -0.09 17.49 13.51
C GLY A 125 0.05 16.14 12.82
N ALA A 126 0.98 15.30 13.28
CA ALA A 126 1.12 13.93 12.78
C ALA A 126 -0.07 13.04 13.18
N ASP A 127 -0.65 13.22 14.37
CA ASP A 127 -1.87 12.53 14.81
C ASP A 127 -3.04 12.87 13.90
N VAL A 128 -3.22 14.16 13.57
CA VAL A 128 -4.25 14.60 12.60
C VAL A 128 -4.11 13.88 11.29
N GLN A 129 -2.90 13.76 10.74
CA GLN A 129 -2.69 13.06 9.46
C GLN A 129 -3.02 11.57 9.55
N ARG A 130 -2.67 10.90 10.65
CA ARG A 130 -3.02 9.48 10.86
C ARG A 130 -4.53 9.28 10.96
N MET A 131 -5.21 10.11 11.74
CA MET A 131 -6.67 10.06 11.84
C MET A 131 -7.35 10.36 10.49
N LEU A 132 -6.87 11.34 9.72
CA LEU A 132 -7.38 11.60 8.37
C LEU A 132 -7.21 10.38 7.46
N THR A 133 -6.12 9.62 7.59
CA THR A 133 -5.93 8.37 6.83
C THR A 133 -6.97 7.32 7.18
N VAL A 134 -7.40 7.23 8.45
CA VAL A 134 -8.49 6.33 8.86
C VAL A 134 -9.79 6.72 8.15
N TYR A 135 -10.14 8.00 8.14
CA TYR A 135 -11.32 8.51 7.46
C TYR A 135 -11.28 8.27 5.94
N GLN A 136 -10.13 8.51 5.32
CA GLN A 136 -9.95 8.29 3.87
C GLN A 136 -10.15 6.81 3.48
N ARG A 137 -9.67 5.87 4.29
CA ARG A 137 -9.90 4.43 4.09
C ARG A 137 -11.38 4.03 4.15
N GLN A 138 -12.19 4.82 4.85
CA GLN A 138 -13.64 4.64 4.91
C GLN A 138 -14.40 5.49 3.88
N GLY A 139 -13.68 6.18 2.99
CA GLY A 139 -14.27 6.99 1.92
C GLY A 139 -14.57 8.45 2.28
N PHE A 140 -14.18 8.92 3.47
CA PHE A 140 -14.43 10.30 3.94
C PHE A 140 -13.24 11.21 3.63
N TYR A 141 -13.05 11.58 2.37
CA TYR A 141 -11.93 12.44 1.94
C TYR A 141 -12.14 13.92 2.27
N GLY A 142 -13.37 14.32 2.56
CA GLY A 142 -13.72 15.68 2.95
C GLY A 142 -13.57 16.00 4.43
N THR A 143 -13.23 15.00 5.27
CA THR A 143 -13.08 15.18 6.72
C THR A 143 -12.05 16.24 7.07
N LYS A 144 -12.39 17.06 8.05
CA LYS A 144 -11.49 18.06 8.64
C LYS A 144 -11.29 17.75 10.11
N ILE A 145 -10.06 17.83 10.56
CA ILE A 145 -9.69 17.63 11.97
C ILE A 145 -8.87 18.83 12.43
N GLU A 146 -9.41 19.56 13.41
CA GLU A 146 -8.77 20.73 13.98
C GLU A 146 -8.38 20.44 15.43
N PRO A 147 -7.07 20.38 15.73
CA PRO A 147 -6.61 20.23 17.11
C PRO A 147 -6.77 21.55 17.86
N LYS A 148 -7.57 21.56 18.92
CA LYS A 148 -7.71 22.69 19.82
C LYS A 148 -6.89 22.51 21.09
N LYS A 149 -6.11 23.53 21.42
CA LYS A 149 -5.34 23.64 22.65
C LYS A 149 -6.13 24.48 23.66
N ILE A 150 -6.59 23.87 24.73
CA ILE A 150 -7.29 24.55 25.83
C ILE A 150 -6.30 24.73 27.00
N GLU A 151 -5.95 25.98 27.29
CA GLU A 151 -5.00 26.29 28.35
C GLU A 151 -5.66 26.19 29.73
N LEU A 152 -4.95 25.58 30.66
CA LEU A 152 -5.33 25.39 32.06
C LEU A 152 -4.33 26.09 32.98
N SER A 153 -4.64 26.15 34.29
CA SER A 153 -3.67 26.59 35.31
C SER A 153 -2.44 25.66 35.33
N ASP A 154 -1.34 26.15 35.94
CA ASP A 154 -0.11 25.40 36.20
C ASP A 154 0.59 24.87 34.93
N ASN A 155 0.58 25.68 33.87
CA ASN A 155 1.19 25.35 32.57
C ASN A 155 0.76 23.97 32.05
N ARG A 156 -0.56 23.69 32.10
CA ARG A 156 -1.19 22.48 31.56
C ARG A 156 -2.12 22.83 30.40
N VAL A 157 -2.36 21.86 29.53
CA VAL A 157 -3.28 22.00 28.37
C VAL A 157 -4.12 20.77 28.21
N ASN A 158 -5.36 20.93 27.76
CA ASN A 158 -6.14 19.85 27.15
C ASN A 158 -6.02 19.96 25.63
N ILE A 159 -5.94 18.83 24.97
CA ILE A 159 -5.98 18.72 23.51
C ILE A 159 -7.32 18.11 23.13
N VAL A 160 -8.07 18.82 22.30
CA VAL A 160 -9.34 18.37 21.75
C VAL A 160 -9.19 18.30 20.23
N TYR A 161 -9.32 17.12 19.65
CA TYR A 161 -9.39 16.97 18.21
C TYR A 161 -10.86 17.13 17.80
N GLU A 162 -11.22 18.30 17.30
CA GLU A 162 -12.57 18.54 16.74
C GLU A 162 -12.62 18.02 15.31
N ILE A 163 -13.52 17.08 15.07
CA ILE A 163 -13.68 16.40 13.79
C ILE A 163 -14.99 16.89 13.15
N SER A 164 -14.88 17.22 11.87
CA SER A 164 -16.03 17.43 11.00
C SER A 164 -15.93 16.39 9.88
N GLU A 165 -16.66 15.28 10.03
CA GLU A 165 -16.52 14.11 9.16
C GLU A 165 -16.97 14.42 7.73
N GLY A 166 -18.02 15.23 7.57
CA GLY A 166 -18.64 15.47 6.27
C GLY A 166 -19.45 14.26 5.80
N HIS A 167 -19.45 14.04 4.51
CA HIS A 167 -20.13 12.92 3.87
C HIS A 167 -19.11 12.04 3.14
N PRO A 168 -19.42 10.74 2.91
CA PRO A 168 -18.59 9.90 2.06
C PRO A 168 -18.38 10.55 0.69
N THR A 169 -17.19 10.43 0.14
CA THR A 169 -16.89 10.95 -1.19
C THR A 169 -17.46 10.01 -2.25
N TRP A 170 -18.41 10.47 -3.04
CA TRP A 170 -19.06 9.68 -4.08
C TRP A 170 -18.37 9.82 -5.44
N ILE A 171 -18.38 8.75 -6.23
CA ILE A 171 -17.96 8.77 -7.62
C ILE A 171 -19.11 9.32 -8.46
N THR A 172 -18.91 10.49 -9.08
CA THR A 172 -19.95 11.10 -9.95
C THR A 172 -19.89 10.63 -11.37
N ASP A 173 -18.68 10.35 -11.87
CA ASP A 173 -18.46 10.09 -13.27
C ASP A 173 -17.25 9.19 -13.47
N ILE A 174 -17.42 8.17 -14.33
CA ILE A 174 -16.37 7.24 -14.71
C ILE A 174 -16.22 7.30 -16.23
N LYS A 175 -15.10 7.85 -16.68
CA LYS A 175 -14.77 8.03 -18.10
C LYS A 175 -13.65 7.12 -18.53
N PHE A 176 -13.66 6.80 -19.83
CA PHE A 176 -12.59 6.07 -20.47
C PHE A 176 -12.08 6.90 -21.66
N GLU A 177 -10.76 6.99 -21.77
CA GLU A 177 -10.10 7.65 -22.90
C GLU A 177 -9.19 6.64 -23.61
N GLY A 178 -9.25 6.63 -24.95
CA GLY A 178 -8.48 5.69 -25.77
C GLY A 178 -9.24 4.43 -26.17
N ASN A 179 -10.38 4.13 -25.55
CA ASN A 179 -11.25 3.01 -25.89
C ASN A 179 -11.96 3.27 -27.24
N LYS A 180 -11.65 2.44 -28.23
CA LYS A 180 -12.23 2.52 -29.59
C LYS A 180 -13.11 1.33 -29.91
N LYS A 181 -12.89 0.20 -29.26
CA LYS A 181 -13.55 -1.08 -29.53
C LYS A 181 -14.74 -1.33 -28.62
N PHE A 182 -14.62 -0.97 -27.38
CA PHE A 182 -15.69 -1.14 -26.40
C PHE A 182 -16.19 0.21 -25.93
N SER A 183 -17.50 0.34 -25.76
CA SER A 183 -18.12 1.56 -25.26
C SER A 183 -17.87 1.73 -23.77
N ASP A 184 -17.90 2.99 -23.29
CA ASP A 184 -17.82 3.31 -21.85
C ASP A 184 -18.87 2.54 -21.04
N ARG A 185 -20.06 2.37 -21.59
CA ARG A 185 -21.12 1.59 -20.94
C ARG A 185 -20.71 0.14 -20.72
N THR A 186 -20.05 -0.48 -21.71
CA THR A 186 -19.53 -1.85 -21.61
C THR A 186 -18.47 -1.91 -20.54
N LEU A 187 -17.46 -1.00 -20.60
CA LEU A 187 -16.34 -0.99 -19.67
C LEU A 187 -16.78 -0.70 -18.23
N ARG A 188 -17.77 0.19 -18.01
CA ARG A 188 -18.38 0.39 -16.69
C ARG A 188 -19.10 -0.84 -16.16
N GLY A 189 -19.55 -1.75 -17.03
CA GLY A 189 -20.11 -3.04 -16.64
C GLY A 189 -19.08 -3.99 -16.05
N GLU A 190 -17.84 -3.92 -16.50
CA GLU A 190 -16.75 -4.85 -16.17
C GLU A 190 -15.97 -4.48 -14.90
N ILE A 191 -16.10 -3.26 -14.38
CA ILE A 191 -15.42 -2.78 -13.17
C ILE A 191 -16.34 -2.87 -11.94
N LEU A 192 -15.75 -2.78 -10.74
CA LEU A 192 -16.52 -2.76 -9.49
C LEU A 192 -17.07 -1.38 -9.15
N SER A 193 -16.28 -0.32 -9.36
CA SER A 193 -16.70 1.04 -9.07
C SER A 193 -17.93 1.43 -9.87
N ARG A 194 -18.82 2.19 -9.24
CA ARG A 194 -20.08 2.65 -9.84
C ARG A 194 -20.25 4.15 -9.63
N GLU A 195 -20.88 4.79 -10.59
CA GLU A 195 -21.33 6.17 -10.43
C GLU A 195 -22.43 6.24 -9.35
N HIS A 196 -22.36 7.26 -8.50
CA HIS A 196 -23.32 7.45 -7.42
C HIS A 196 -24.75 7.61 -7.95
N ALA A 197 -25.69 6.91 -7.29
CA ALA A 197 -27.10 7.03 -7.57
C ALA A 197 -27.91 6.88 -6.28
N TRP A 198 -28.89 7.73 -6.05
CA TRP A 198 -29.70 7.79 -4.83
C TRP A 198 -30.39 6.46 -4.43
N TRP A 199 -30.57 5.53 -5.39
CA TRP A 199 -31.15 4.20 -5.12
C TRP A 199 -30.11 3.13 -4.74
N ARG A 200 -28.79 3.48 -4.71
CA ARG A 200 -27.71 2.55 -4.36
C ARG A 200 -27.26 2.62 -2.90
N PHE A 201 -28.16 3.03 -2.02
CA PHE A 201 -27.89 3.21 -0.58
C PHE A 201 -27.46 1.93 0.16
N MET A 202 -27.54 0.74 -0.47
CA MET A 202 -27.13 -0.53 0.14
C MET A 202 -25.75 -1.02 -0.32
N THR A 203 -25.09 -0.31 -1.22
CA THR A 203 -23.77 -0.73 -1.76
C THR A 203 -22.76 0.41 -1.61
N GLN A 204 -21.54 0.08 -1.19
CA GLN A 204 -20.46 1.06 -1.06
C GLN A 204 -19.62 1.18 -2.34
N PHE A 205 -20.07 0.60 -3.47
CA PHE A 205 -19.33 0.63 -4.73
C PHE A 205 -19.35 2.00 -5.44
N ASP A 206 -20.14 2.93 -4.98
CA ASP A 206 -20.27 4.29 -5.48
C ASP A 206 -19.53 5.34 -4.64
N THR A 207 -18.83 4.90 -3.58
CA THR A 207 -17.87 5.73 -2.84
C THR A 207 -16.48 5.65 -3.48
N PHE A 208 -15.72 6.72 -3.39
CA PHE A 208 -14.33 6.72 -3.86
C PHE A 208 -13.44 5.88 -2.92
N ASP A 209 -12.67 4.97 -3.53
CA ASP A 209 -11.69 4.11 -2.88
C ASP A 209 -10.55 3.89 -3.87
N GLU A 210 -9.35 4.33 -3.51
CA GLU A 210 -8.19 4.30 -4.39
C GLU A 210 -7.75 2.87 -4.75
N ASP A 211 -7.78 1.95 -3.79
CA ASP A 211 -7.39 0.55 -4.00
C ASP A 211 -8.38 -0.12 -4.96
N ARG A 212 -9.67 0.19 -4.83
CA ARG A 212 -10.71 -0.32 -5.72
C ARG A 212 -10.56 0.23 -7.14
N ILE A 213 -10.23 1.49 -7.31
CA ILE A 213 -9.96 2.08 -8.63
C ILE A 213 -8.75 1.39 -9.30
N GLN A 214 -7.69 1.07 -8.54
CA GLN A 214 -6.56 0.31 -9.07
C GLN A 214 -6.97 -1.12 -9.46
N TYR A 215 -7.81 -1.77 -8.66
CA TYR A 215 -8.35 -3.08 -8.97
C TYR A 215 -9.24 -3.07 -10.23
N ASP A 216 -10.03 -2.02 -10.41
CA ASP A 216 -10.83 -1.82 -11.62
C ASP A 216 -9.96 -1.81 -12.89
N GLY A 217 -8.78 -1.21 -12.83
CA GLY A 217 -7.80 -1.28 -13.92
C GLY A 217 -7.36 -2.70 -14.26
N GLN A 218 -7.22 -3.57 -13.25
CA GLN A 218 -6.92 -4.99 -13.46
C GLN A 218 -8.12 -5.75 -14.06
N MET A 219 -9.34 -5.43 -13.64
CA MET A 219 -10.56 -6.00 -14.22
C MET A 219 -10.71 -5.64 -15.70
N LEU A 220 -10.44 -4.37 -16.05
CA LEU A 220 -10.41 -3.94 -17.45
C LEU A 220 -9.38 -4.74 -18.25
N ARG A 221 -8.17 -4.93 -17.70
CA ARG A 221 -7.14 -5.74 -18.35
C ARG A 221 -7.61 -7.18 -18.60
N GLN A 222 -8.23 -7.82 -17.61
CA GLN A 222 -8.79 -9.17 -17.77
C GLN A 222 -9.88 -9.21 -18.84
N PHE A 223 -10.78 -8.24 -18.86
CA PHE A 223 -11.81 -8.13 -19.89
C PHE A 223 -11.21 -8.02 -21.29
N TYR A 224 -10.21 -7.17 -21.49
CA TYR A 224 -9.56 -7.03 -22.79
C TYR A 224 -8.77 -8.28 -23.20
N LEU A 225 -8.11 -8.96 -22.26
CA LEU A 225 -7.43 -10.25 -22.50
C LEU A 225 -8.39 -11.36 -22.95
N ARG A 226 -9.61 -11.40 -22.39
CA ARG A 226 -10.68 -12.32 -22.82
C ARG A 226 -11.16 -12.04 -24.24
N ASN A 227 -10.96 -10.81 -24.71
CA ASN A 227 -11.39 -10.37 -26.03
C ASN A 227 -10.22 -10.26 -27.04
N GLY A 228 -9.07 -10.87 -26.74
CA GLY A 228 -7.92 -10.96 -27.65
C GLY A 228 -6.97 -9.77 -27.64
N TYR A 229 -7.14 -8.80 -26.76
CA TYR A 229 -6.29 -7.61 -26.68
C TYR A 229 -5.15 -7.81 -25.68
N VAL A 230 -4.14 -8.60 -26.06
CA VAL A 230 -3.05 -8.98 -25.14
C VAL A 230 -2.10 -7.85 -24.80
N ASP A 231 -2.02 -6.83 -25.65
CA ASP A 231 -1.20 -5.64 -25.45
C ASP A 231 -1.94 -4.53 -24.69
N PHE A 232 -3.17 -4.79 -24.24
CA PHE A 232 -3.95 -3.82 -23.48
C PHE A 232 -3.22 -3.36 -22.24
N ASN A 233 -3.22 -2.05 -22.04
CA ASN A 233 -2.69 -1.42 -20.85
C ASN A 233 -3.53 -0.22 -20.43
N VAL A 234 -3.73 -0.06 -19.13
CA VAL A 234 -4.18 1.21 -18.54
C VAL A 234 -2.94 2.08 -18.38
N THR A 235 -2.84 3.11 -19.19
CA THR A 235 -1.65 4.00 -19.24
C THR A 235 -1.67 5.05 -18.16
N ASP A 236 -2.86 5.47 -17.74
CA ASP A 236 -3.06 6.42 -16.65
C ASP A 236 -4.43 6.23 -16.01
N THR A 237 -4.49 6.51 -14.71
CA THR A 237 -5.74 6.59 -13.96
C THR A 237 -5.70 7.88 -13.17
N SER A 238 -6.40 8.88 -13.66
CA SER A 238 -6.47 10.20 -13.06
C SER A 238 -7.87 10.54 -12.60
N GLY A 239 -7.98 11.54 -11.74
CA GLY A 239 -9.28 12.02 -11.32
C GLY A 239 -9.21 13.32 -10.55
N THR A 240 -10.37 13.92 -10.33
CA THR A 240 -10.48 15.22 -9.69
C THR A 240 -11.55 15.19 -8.61
N PHE A 241 -11.21 15.74 -7.44
CA PHE A 241 -12.19 16.03 -6.40
C PHE A 241 -12.87 17.36 -6.66
N THR A 242 -14.13 17.47 -6.29
CA THR A 242 -14.79 18.77 -6.09
C THR A 242 -14.10 19.54 -4.95
N PRO A 243 -14.23 20.89 -4.90
CA PRO A 243 -13.58 21.70 -3.86
C PRO A 243 -13.91 21.28 -2.42
N ASP A 244 -15.11 20.77 -2.19
CA ASP A 244 -15.60 20.24 -0.91
C ASP A 244 -15.20 18.77 -0.68
N ARG A 245 -14.56 18.12 -1.66
CA ARG A 245 -14.19 16.70 -1.68
C ARG A 245 -15.34 15.72 -1.46
N GLN A 246 -16.57 16.15 -1.69
CA GLN A 246 -17.75 15.29 -1.59
C GLN A 246 -17.91 14.39 -2.81
N TYR A 247 -17.32 14.78 -3.95
CA TYR A 247 -17.45 14.06 -5.22
C TYR A 247 -16.09 13.87 -5.88
N TYR A 248 -15.97 12.77 -6.59
CA TYR A 248 -14.78 12.40 -7.36
C TYR A 248 -15.19 11.98 -8.77
N SER A 249 -14.50 12.47 -9.78
CA SER A 249 -14.60 12.01 -11.17
C SER A 249 -13.31 11.28 -11.52
N VAL A 250 -13.42 10.06 -12.07
CA VAL A 250 -12.28 9.23 -12.48
C VAL A 250 -12.23 9.11 -14.00
N VAL A 251 -11.02 9.11 -14.55
CA VAL A 251 -10.73 8.87 -15.96
C VAL A 251 -9.70 7.76 -16.08
N PHE A 252 -10.06 6.69 -16.77
CA PHE A 252 -9.14 5.62 -17.17
C PHE A 252 -8.64 5.90 -18.58
N THR A 253 -7.36 6.20 -18.74
CA THR A 253 -6.72 6.32 -20.04
C THR A 253 -6.15 4.96 -20.43
N VAL A 254 -6.59 4.42 -21.57
CA VAL A 254 -6.26 3.08 -22.01
C VAL A 254 -5.60 3.06 -23.39
N ASP A 255 -4.70 2.11 -23.58
CA ASP A 255 -4.22 1.69 -24.89
C ASP A 255 -4.70 0.26 -25.14
N GLU A 256 -5.60 0.11 -26.11
CA GLU A 256 -6.21 -1.18 -26.41
C GLU A 256 -5.24 -2.14 -27.10
N GLY A 257 -4.23 -1.62 -27.81
CA GLY A 257 -3.35 -2.41 -28.63
C GLY A 257 -4.06 -3.06 -29.83
N LYS A 258 -3.54 -4.19 -30.29
CA LYS A 258 -4.12 -4.99 -31.40
C LYS A 258 -4.89 -6.19 -30.83
N GLN A 259 -5.92 -6.62 -31.58
CA GLN A 259 -6.61 -7.87 -31.33
C GLN A 259 -5.86 -9.01 -32.01
N TYR A 260 -5.72 -10.14 -31.29
CA TYR A 260 -5.04 -11.34 -31.75
C TYR A 260 -5.98 -12.54 -31.70
N ASP A 261 -5.79 -13.45 -32.67
CA ASP A 261 -6.44 -14.73 -32.74
C ASP A 261 -5.46 -15.84 -32.34
N TYR A 262 -5.95 -17.05 -32.04
CA TYR A 262 -5.08 -18.18 -31.83
C TYR A 262 -4.41 -18.61 -33.18
N GLY A 263 -3.09 -18.70 -33.14
CA GLY A 263 -2.29 -19.30 -34.21
C GLY A 263 -2.18 -20.81 -34.09
N LYS A 264 -0.99 -21.34 -34.24
CA LYS A 264 -0.72 -22.78 -34.10
C LYS A 264 -0.77 -23.15 -32.60
N ILE A 265 -1.57 -24.20 -32.27
CA ILE A 265 -1.67 -24.73 -30.92
C ILE A 265 -1.00 -26.10 -30.89
N THR A 266 -0.11 -26.35 -29.94
CA THR A 266 0.62 -27.59 -29.76
C THR A 266 0.83 -27.97 -28.33
N VAL A 267 0.98 -29.26 -28.04
CA VAL A 267 1.34 -29.80 -26.73
C VAL A 267 2.74 -30.38 -26.80
N ASP A 268 3.63 -29.93 -25.94
CA ASP A 268 4.96 -30.53 -25.74
C ASP A 268 4.85 -31.57 -24.62
N ASN A 269 4.64 -32.82 -25.04
CA ASN A 269 4.36 -33.96 -24.17
C ASN A 269 5.62 -34.81 -23.94
N PRO A 270 6.20 -34.82 -22.72
CA PRO A 270 7.37 -35.62 -22.40
C PRO A 270 7.08 -37.07 -22.01
N PHE A 271 5.79 -37.49 -21.99
CA PHE A 271 5.36 -38.82 -21.53
C PHE A 271 5.05 -39.75 -22.72
N PRO A 272 5.89 -40.78 -22.99
CA PRO A 272 5.66 -41.66 -24.14
C PRO A 272 4.42 -42.57 -24.05
N ASP A 273 3.91 -42.72 -22.83
CA ASP A 273 2.74 -43.55 -22.49
C ASP A 273 1.43 -42.77 -22.47
N VAL A 274 1.47 -41.45 -22.67
CA VAL A 274 0.30 -40.60 -22.82
C VAL A 274 0.17 -40.20 -24.30
N PRO A 275 -0.88 -40.60 -25.00
CA PRO A 275 -1.04 -40.25 -26.41
C PRO A 275 -1.25 -38.74 -26.60
N THR A 276 -0.43 -38.12 -27.42
CA THR A 276 -0.52 -36.67 -27.65
C THR A 276 -1.83 -36.29 -28.35
N ASP A 277 -2.37 -37.17 -29.16
CA ASP A 277 -3.66 -36.94 -29.85
C ASP A 277 -4.81 -36.80 -28.85
N GLU A 278 -4.84 -37.64 -27.80
CA GLU A 278 -5.83 -37.51 -26.72
C GLU A 278 -5.71 -36.18 -25.97
N LEU A 279 -4.48 -35.70 -25.77
CA LEU A 279 -4.26 -34.39 -25.17
C LEU A 279 -4.71 -33.25 -26.10
N MET A 280 -4.56 -33.41 -27.41
CA MET A 280 -5.06 -32.44 -28.38
C MET A 280 -6.58 -32.38 -28.43
N ASP A 281 -7.26 -33.49 -28.19
CA ASP A 281 -8.74 -33.60 -28.22
C ASP A 281 -9.41 -32.87 -27.04
N VAL A 282 -8.72 -32.74 -25.91
CA VAL A 282 -9.25 -32.03 -24.73
C VAL A 282 -8.97 -30.53 -24.73
N ILE A 283 -8.25 -30.02 -25.72
CA ILE A 283 -7.94 -28.58 -25.83
C ILE A 283 -9.20 -27.80 -26.21
N VAL A 284 -9.54 -26.82 -25.41
CA VAL A 284 -10.68 -25.92 -25.63
C VAL A 284 -10.37 -24.84 -26.68
N THR A 285 -9.13 -24.36 -26.68
CA THR A 285 -8.66 -23.30 -27.60
C THR A 285 -8.58 -23.83 -29.04
N LYS A 286 -9.01 -23.05 -30.03
CA LYS A 286 -8.98 -23.46 -31.46
C LYS A 286 -8.24 -22.43 -32.31
N THR A 287 -7.42 -22.90 -33.23
CA THR A 287 -6.74 -22.07 -34.22
C THR A 287 -7.74 -21.24 -35.02
N GLY A 288 -7.51 -19.91 -35.08
CA GLY A 288 -8.35 -18.94 -35.78
C GLY A 288 -9.45 -18.31 -34.93
N ASP A 289 -9.75 -18.84 -33.75
CA ASP A 289 -10.65 -18.16 -32.81
C ASP A 289 -9.92 -16.99 -32.16
N THR A 290 -10.68 -15.98 -31.68
CA THR A 290 -10.11 -14.86 -30.95
C THR A 290 -9.46 -15.34 -29.65
N TYR A 291 -8.23 -14.88 -29.38
CA TYR A 291 -7.51 -15.23 -28.17
C TYR A 291 -8.31 -14.86 -26.90
N ASN A 292 -8.43 -15.81 -26.00
CA ASN A 292 -9.14 -15.65 -24.74
C ASN A 292 -8.35 -16.35 -23.62
N VAL A 293 -7.94 -15.57 -22.63
CA VAL A 293 -7.12 -16.07 -21.50
C VAL A 293 -7.86 -17.14 -20.68
N ASP A 294 -9.19 -17.00 -20.50
CA ASP A 294 -9.97 -17.97 -19.73
C ASP A 294 -10.00 -19.35 -20.43
N GLN A 295 -10.05 -19.37 -21.77
CA GLN A 295 -9.96 -20.63 -22.54
C GLN A 295 -8.58 -21.29 -22.42
N VAL A 296 -7.51 -20.49 -22.24
CA VAL A 296 -6.18 -21.04 -21.95
C VAL A 296 -6.18 -21.72 -20.59
N ASP A 297 -6.77 -21.12 -19.58
CA ASP A 297 -6.87 -21.69 -18.22
C ASP A 297 -7.78 -22.94 -18.19
N GLU A 298 -8.89 -22.93 -18.94
CA GLU A 298 -9.74 -24.10 -19.13
C GLU A 298 -8.96 -25.24 -19.80
N THR A 299 -8.18 -24.94 -20.85
CA THR A 299 -7.31 -25.91 -21.53
C THR A 299 -6.26 -26.48 -20.57
N LEU A 300 -5.62 -25.65 -19.77
CA LEU A 300 -4.66 -26.10 -18.75
C LEU A 300 -5.32 -27.06 -17.75
N SER A 301 -6.54 -26.78 -17.34
CA SER A 301 -7.30 -27.61 -16.41
C SER A 301 -7.68 -28.94 -17.04
N ALA A 302 -8.13 -28.93 -18.30
CA ALA A 302 -8.46 -30.13 -19.05
C ALA A 302 -7.24 -31.03 -19.30
N LEU A 303 -6.10 -30.44 -19.70
CA LEU A 303 -4.84 -31.16 -19.88
C LEU A 303 -4.34 -31.80 -18.57
N ARG A 304 -4.41 -31.05 -17.43
CA ARG A 304 -4.03 -31.62 -16.13
C ARG A 304 -4.90 -32.82 -15.76
N SER A 305 -6.21 -32.74 -15.99
CA SER A 305 -7.14 -33.83 -15.72
C SER A 305 -6.83 -35.06 -16.58
N ALA A 306 -6.68 -34.86 -17.87
CA ALA A 306 -6.39 -35.95 -18.80
C ALA A 306 -5.07 -36.67 -18.48
N ILE A 307 -4.02 -35.93 -18.11
CA ILE A 307 -2.72 -36.53 -17.75
C ILE A 307 -2.76 -37.18 -16.36
N ALA A 308 -3.57 -36.64 -15.43
CA ALA A 308 -3.74 -37.25 -14.12
C ALA A 308 -4.31 -38.66 -14.18
N ASP A 309 -5.16 -38.99 -15.19
CA ASP A 309 -5.72 -40.32 -15.40
C ASP A 309 -4.66 -41.36 -15.75
N TYR A 310 -3.51 -40.91 -16.27
CA TYR A 310 -2.33 -41.77 -16.52
C TYR A 310 -1.42 -41.91 -15.29
N GLY A 311 -1.83 -41.39 -14.12
CA GLY A 311 -1.10 -41.46 -12.86
C GLY A 311 -0.09 -40.35 -12.62
N TYR A 312 -0.11 -39.27 -13.41
CA TYR A 312 0.74 -38.09 -13.23
C TYR A 312 -0.06 -36.98 -12.54
N ALA A 313 -0.33 -37.14 -11.25
CA ALA A 313 -1.24 -36.28 -10.48
C ALA A 313 -0.74 -34.86 -10.21
N PHE A 314 0.59 -34.68 -10.11
CA PHE A 314 1.18 -33.37 -9.81
C PHE A 314 2.07 -32.91 -10.95
N ILE A 315 1.43 -32.43 -12.00
CA ILE A 315 2.14 -31.90 -13.17
C ILE A 315 2.05 -30.39 -13.21
N ASN A 316 3.12 -29.79 -13.70
CA ASN A 316 3.12 -28.38 -14.09
C ASN A 316 3.05 -28.28 -15.61
N ILE A 317 2.06 -27.53 -16.09
CA ILE A 317 1.89 -27.24 -17.52
C ILE A 317 1.98 -25.72 -17.66
N GLU A 318 2.93 -25.30 -18.48
CA GLU A 318 3.21 -23.89 -18.75
C GLU A 318 2.73 -23.54 -20.16
N PRO A 319 1.79 -22.59 -20.31
CA PRO A 319 1.41 -22.07 -21.62
C PRO A 319 2.51 -21.11 -22.08
N VAL A 320 3.13 -21.39 -23.22
CA VAL A 320 4.17 -20.56 -23.84
C VAL A 320 3.58 -19.88 -25.07
N PRO A 321 3.10 -18.63 -24.94
CA PRO A 321 2.60 -17.86 -26.07
C PRO A 321 3.75 -17.29 -26.89
N THR A 322 3.64 -17.36 -28.21
CA THR A 322 4.53 -16.69 -29.17
C THR A 322 3.71 -15.77 -30.05
N LYS A 323 3.83 -14.47 -29.81
CA LYS A 323 3.08 -13.44 -30.54
C LYS A 323 3.67 -13.19 -31.93
N ASN A 324 2.82 -13.12 -32.94
CA ASN A 324 3.15 -12.73 -34.30
C ASN A 324 2.34 -11.49 -34.70
N ASP A 325 3.01 -10.33 -34.69
CA ASP A 325 2.40 -9.03 -34.94
C ASP A 325 1.95 -8.83 -36.40
N ASP A 326 2.59 -9.50 -37.35
CA ASP A 326 2.28 -9.39 -38.79
C ASP A 326 0.98 -10.15 -39.11
N LYS A 327 0.85 -11.35 -38.55
CA LYS A 327 -0.32 -12.20 -38.74
C LYS A 327 -1.43 -11.91 -37.73
N LYS A 328 -1.18 -11.11 -36.72
CA LYS A 328 -2.08 -10.84 -35.59
C LYS A 328 -2.56 -12.13 -34.92
N ASN A 329 -1.67 -13.08 -34.74
CA ASN A 329 -1.98 -14.32 -34.03
C ASN A 329 -0.95 -14.66 -32.96
N ILE A 330 -1.36 -15.56 -32.06
CA ILE A 330 -0.54 -16.08 -30.97
C ILE A 330 -0.46 -17.58 -31.12
N ASP A 331 0.75 -18.05 -31.45
CA ASP A 331 1.03 -19.46 -31.39
C ASP A 331 1.19 -19.88 -29.93
N LEU A 332 0.56 -20.98 -29.52
CA LEU A 332 0.52 -21.43 -28.14
C LEU A 332 1.08 -22.85 -28.01
N VAL A 333 2.08 -23.02 -27.18
CA VAL A 333 2.67 -24.30 -26.84
C VAL A 333 2.35 -24.59 -25.36
N PHE A 334 1.59 -25.65 -25.11
CA PHE A 334 1.40 -26.14 -23.74
C PHE A 334 2.57 -27.08 -23.40
N LYS A 335 3.53 -26.55 -22.66
CA LYS A 335 4.73 -27.27 -22.27
C LYS A 335 4.51 -28.00 -20.95
N ILE A 336 4.50 -29.34 -21.03
CA ILE A 336 4.34 -30.20 -19.86
C ILE A 336 5.70 -30.49 -19.26
N GLN A 337 5.86 -30.23 -17.98
CA GLN A 337 7.09 -30.54 -17.26
C GLN A 337 7.11 -32.02 -16.87
N LYS A 338 8.26 -32.68 -17.15
CA LYS A 338 8.44 -34.08 -16.82
C LYS A 338 8.38 -34.31 -15.30
N THR A 339 7.53 -35.23 -14.86
CA THR A 339 7.40 -35.67 -13.48
C THR A 339 7.31 -37.20 -13.40
N ASN A 340 7.36 -37.76 -12.20
CA ASN A 340 7.20 -39.17 -11.95
C ASN A 340 5.74 -39.53 -11.67
N ARG A 341 5.33 -40.74 -12.05
CA ARG A 341 4.05 -41.29 -11.63
C ARG A 341 3.98 -41.43 -10.12
N ILE A 342 2.83 -41.21 -9.58
CA ILE A 342 2.52 -41.41 -8.19
C ILE A 342 1.60 -42.60 -8.04
N TYR A 343 1.96 -43.48 -7.11
CA TYR A 343 1.18 -44.67 -6.82
C TYR A 343 0.63 -44.59 -5.41
N LEU A 344 -0.55 -45.13 -5.22
CA LEU A 344 -1.20 -45.24 -3.94
C LEU A 344 -0.46 -46.25 -3.07
N ASN A 345 0.11 -45.81 -1.94
CA ASN A 345 0.81 -46.72 -1.04
C ASN A 345 -0.15 -47.53 -0.16
N SER A 346 -1.13 -46.84 0.44
CA SER A 346 -2.14 -47.48 1.30
C SER A 346 -3.40 -46.62 1.41
N ILE A 347 -4.51 -47.28 1.64
CA ILE A 347 -5.79 -46.64 1.97
C ILE A 347 -6.09 -46.94 3.42
N ASN A 348 -6.22 -45.92 4.25
CA ASN A 348 -6.58 -46.05 5.66
C ASN A 348 -8.02 -45.57 5.83
N ILE A 349 -8.88 -46.47 6.34
CA ILE A 349 -10.29 -46.17 6.63
C ILE A 349 -10.41 -45.81 8.11
N LEU A 350 -10.94 -44.65 8.44
CA LEU A 350 -11.09 -44.15 9.79
C LEU A 350 -12.53 -43.69 10.03
N GLY A 351 -13.04 -43.98 11.25
CA GLY A 351 -14.37 -43.48 11.66
C GLY A 351 -15.55 -44.39 11.30
N ASN A 352 -15.32 -45.55 10.71
CA ASN A 352 -16.33 -46.53 10.37
C ASN A 352 -16.78 -47.35 11.57
N VAL A 353 -17.75 -46.86 12.34
CA VAL A 353 -18.21 -47.52 13.61
C VAL A 353 -19.18 -48.68 13.35
N ARG A 354 -19.81 -48.76 12.14
CA ARG A 354 -20.86 -49.74 11.81
C ARG A 354 -20.58 -50.56 10.57
N THR A 355 -19.64 -50.18 9.73
CA THR A 355 -19.34 -50.84 8.45
C THR A 355 -17.92 -51.41 8.50
N PHE A 356 -17.74 -52.65 8.08
CA PHE A 356 -16.44 -53.28 7.97
C PHE A 356 -15.61 -52.61 6.86
N ASP A 357 -14.30 -52.44 7.09
CA ASP A 357 -13.34 -51.89 6.14
C ASP A 357 -13.44 -52.57 4.76
N THR A 358 -13.57 -53.88 4.74
CA THR A 358 -13.73 -54.67 3.49
C THR A 358 -14.91 -54.29 2.65
N VAL A 359 -16.01 -53.79 3.25
CA VAL A 359 -17.18 -53.32 2.52
C VAL A 359 -16.91 -51.95 1.90
N ILE A 360 -16.21 -51.08 2.65
CA ILE A 360 -15.82 -49.75 2.16
C ILE A 360 -14.75 -49.89 1.06
N GLU A 361 -13.77 -50.77 1.24
CA GLU A 361 -12.75 -51.07 0.22
C GLU A 361 -13.33 -51.59 -1.11
N GLN A 362 -14.47 -52.30 -1.05
CA GLN A 362 -15.16 -52.73 -2.27
C GLN A 362 -15.85 -51.61 -3.04
N ILE A 363 -16.21 -50.53 -2.34
CA ILE A 363 -16.87 -49.36 -2.93
C ILE A 363 -15.84 -48.39 -3.51
N ILE A 364 -14.64 -48.32 -2.90
CA ILE A 364 -13.54 -47.47 -3.35
C ILE A 364 -12.94 -48.10 -4.63
N PRO A 365 -12.96 -47.39 -5.78
CA PRO A 365 -12.48 -47.97 -7.06
C PRO A 365 -10.96 -47.93 -7.21
N MET A 366 -10.20 -47.90 -6.07
CA MET A 366 -8.73 -47.85 -6.03
C MET A 366 -8.17 -48.86 -5.07
N ARG A 367 -6.97 -49.32 -5.34
CA ARG A 367 -6.22 -50.29 -4.49
C ARG A 367 -4.79 -49.78 -4.21
N SER A 368 -4.17 -50.27 -3.15
CA SER A 368 -2.75 -50.08 -2.92
C SER A 368 -1.94 -50.59 -4.12
N GLY A 369 -1.04 -49.76 -4.64
CA GLY A 369 -0.26 -49.99 -5.85
C GLY A 369 -0.85 -49.42 -7.14
N ASP A 370 -2.10 -48.95 -7.11
CA ASP A 370 -2.70 -48.31 -8.32
C ASP A 370 -2.10 -46.91 -8.54
N PRO A 371 -2.05 -46.41 -9.77
CA PRO A 371 -1.71 -45.04 -10.07
C PRO A 371 -2.71 -44.09 -9.38
N PHE A 372 -2.24 -42.99 -8.83
CA PHE A 372 -3.09 -41.99 -8.24
C PHE A 372 -3.95 -41.28 -9.29
N SER A 373 -5.27 -41.29 -9.13
CA SER A 373 -6.23 -40.59 -10.01
C SER A 373 -7.22 -39.78 -9.15
N LEU A 374 -7.30 -38.47 -9.44
CA LEU A 374 -8.27 -37.61 -8.80
C LEU A 374 -9.71 -37.95 -9.19
N GLN A 375 -9.93 -38.30 -10.43
CA GLN A 375 -11.25 -38.69 -10.93
C GLN A 375 -11.77 -39.93 -10.19
N THR A 376 -10.92 -40.93 -10.04
CA THR A 376 -11.27 -42.17 -9.32
C THR A 376 -11.57 -41.93 -7.84
N ILE A 377 -10.88 -40.95 -7.22
CA ILE A 377 -11.19 -40.50 -5.84
C ILE A 377 -12.58 -39.84 -5.76
N GLU A 378 -12.89 -38.93 -6.68
CA GLU A 378 -14.20 -38.28 -6.70
C GLU A 378 -15.35 -39.27 -7.00
N GLU A 379 -15.16 -40.26 -7.89
CA GLU A 379 -16.10 -41.34 -8.12
C GLU A 379 -16.34 -42.19 -6.85
N GLY A 380 -15.28 -42.47 -6.10
CA GLY A 380 -15.38 -43.19 -4.83
C GLY A 380 -16.11 -42.37 -3.73
N ARG A 381 -16.00 -41.05 -3.77
CA ARG A 381 -16.67 -40.15 -2.83
C ARG A 381 -18.18 -40.02 -3.08
N GLN A 382 -18.63 -40.23 -4.32
CA GLN A 382 -20.04 -40.11 -4.72
C GLN A 382 -20.83 -41.41 -4.47
N LYS A 383 -20.18 -42.53 -4.20
CA LYS A 383 -20.78 -43.86 -3.91
C LYS A 383 -20.90 -44.08 -2.40
#